data_33a0fe9594317e2947cffea8ca6d356d
#
_entry.id   33a0fe9594317e2947cffea8ca6d356d
#
_cell.length_a   1.000
_cell.length_b   1.000
_cell.length_c   1.000
_cell.angle_alpha   90.00
_cell.angle_beta   90.00
_cell.angle_gamma   90.00
#
_symmetry.space_group_name_H-M   'P 1'
#
loop_
_entity.id
_entity.type
_entity.pdbx_description
1 polymer ?
#
loop_
_entity_poly.entity_id
_entity_poly.type
_entity_poly.pdbx_seq_one_letter_code
_entity_poly.pdbx_strand_id
1 'polypeptide(L)'
;MTWRATVLTIFPEMLPGPLAYSLAGRALKSGLWALDTIDIRDFATDRHRSVDDAPFGGGPGMVLRPDVLDAAIAGAGGTGPLINLSPRGRPLDQARVRELAAGPGARLICSRFEGIDERVLEANQVEEVSLGDFVLSGGEPAAIALIDACVRLLPGVVGAAETLDEESFTDGLLEYPHYTRPQLWHGRTVPDTLVSGDHGRVRAWRRAQAELLTRERRPDLWERYCAAAPEKAGSGRRIGR
;
A
#
# COMPACT_ATOMS: atom_id res chain seq x y z
N MET A 1 2.39 -11.38 17.93
CA MET A 1 3.54 -11.73 17.05
C MET A 1 3.98 -10.44 16.36
N THR A 2 5.30 -10.24 16.16
CA THR A 2 5.82 -9.08 15.42
C THR A 2 5.52 -9.23 13.93
N TRP A 3 4.91 -8.24 13.31
CA TRP A 3 4.67 -8.22 11.87
C TRP A 3 6.00 -8.24 11.10
N ARG A 4 6.11 -9.08 10.08
CA ARG A 4 7.38 -9.32 9.40
C ARG A 4 7.25 -9.15 7.89
N ALA A 5 8.10 -8.31 7.30
CA ALA A 5 8.32 -8.26 5.87
C ALA A 5 9.54 -9.11 5.51
N THR A 6 9.37 -10.08 4.62
CA THR A 6 10.48 -10.83 4.03
C THR A 6 10.54 -10.46 2.55
N VAL A 7 11.62 -9.83 2.11
CA VAL A 7 11.76 -9.28 0.75
C VAL A 7 12.83 -10.04 -0.01
N LEU A 8 12.43 -10.70 -1.09
CA LEU A 8 13.31 -11.36 -2.05
C LEU A 8 13.65 -10.38 -3.16
N THR A 9 14.93 -10.07 -3.36
CA THR A 9 15.41 -9.06 -4.31
C THR A 9 16.81 -9.39 -4.79
N ILE A 10 17.24 -8.82 -5.91
CA ILE A 10 18.64 -8.83 -6.34
C ILE A 10 19.39 -7.56 -5.92
N PHE A 11 18.75 -6.65 -5.18
CA PHE A 11 19.33 -5.41 -4.64
C PHE A 11 19.03 -5.24 -3.15
N PRO A 12 19.54 -6.15 -2.28
CA PRO A 12 19.25 -6.10 -0.84
C PRO A 12 19.65 -4.78 -0.18
N GLU A 13 20.64 -4.08 -0.71
CA GLU A 13 21.12 -2.78 -0.26
C GLU A 13 20.10 -1.63 -0.43
N MET A 14 19.07 -1.80 -1.24
CA MET A 14 17.97 -0.82 -1.36
C MET A 14 17.07 -0.80 -0.13
N LEU A 15 17.16 -1.80 0.73
CA LEU A 15 16.34 -1.95 1.93
C LEU A 15 17.20 -1.79 3.22
N PRO A 16 16.63 -1.23 4.28
CA PRO A 16 15.27 -0.72 4.40
C PRO A 16 15.01 0.61 3.68
N GLY A 17 16.02 1.30 3.14
CA GLY A 17 15.88 2.56 2.43
C GLY A 17 15.11 3.61 3.26
N PRO A 18 14.08 4.28 2.71
CA PRO A 18 13.29 5.27 3.44
C PRO A 18 12.55 4.71 4.66
N LEU A 19 12.32 3.39 4.73
CA LEU A 19 11.70 2.74 5.88
C LEU A 19 12.59 2.78 7.15
N ALA A 20 13.87 3.16 7.04
CA ALA A 20 14.75 3.40 8.18
C ALA A 20 14.41 4.67 8.97
N TYR A 21 13.54 5.53 8.43
CA TYR A 21 13.27 6.87 8.98
C TYR A 21 11.83 7.01 9.45
N SER A 22 11.55 8.14 10.14
CA SER A 22 10.22 8.56 10.59
C SER A 22 9.49 7.47 11.40
N LEU A 23 8.21 7.26 11.16
CA LEU A 23 7.35 6.31 11.88
C LEU A 23 7.81 4.86 11.67
N ALA A 24 8.00 4.45 10.43
CA ALA A 24 8.43 3.10 10.08
C ALA A 24 9.79 2.76 10.71
N GLY A 25 10.77 3.68 10.64
CA GLY A 25 12.10 3.46 11.20
C GLY A 25 12.13 3.41 12.73
N ARG A 26 11.30 4.20 13.42
CA ARG A 26 11.14 4.08 14.89
C ARG A 26 10.50 2.75 15.27
N ALA A 27 9.46 2.34 14.56
CA ALA A 27 8.77 1.09 14.76
C ALA A 27 9.69 -0.13 14.52
N LEU A 28 10.55 -0.08 13.49
CA LEU A 28 11.56 -1.08 13.22
C LEU A 28 12.56 -1.21 14.38
N LYS A 29 13.10 -0.09 14.85
CA LYS A 29 14.05 -0.03 15.97
C LYS A 29 13.44 -0.53 17.29
N SER A 30 12.15 -0.31 17.50
CA SER A 30 11.43 -0.77 18.69
C SER A 30 10.89 -2.21 18.58
N GLY A 31 11.08 -2.88 17.43
CA GLY A 31 10.67 -4.27 17.24
C GLY A 31 9.16 -4.46 17.02
N LEU A 32 8.40 -3.39 16.69
CA LEU A 32 6.98 -3.49 16.34
C LEU A 32 6.78 -4.20 14.99
N TRP A 33 7.75 -4.09 14.10
CA TRP A 33 7.87 -4.89 12.90
C TRP A 33 9.32 -5.27 12.63
N ALA A 34 9.53 -6.22 11.72
CA ALA A 34 10.84 -6.71 11.34
C ALA A 34 10.97 -6.81 9.83
N LEU A 35 12.19 -6.69 9.32
CA LEU A 35 12.54 -6.82 7.91
C LEU A 35 13.62 -7.87 7.75
N ASP A 36 13.35 -8.86 6.91
CA ASP A 36 14.34 -9.79 6.40
C ASP A 36 14.52 -9.54 4.90
N THR A 37 15.77 -9.40 4.47
CA THR A 37 16.09 -9.18 3.06
C THR A 37 16.90 -10.37 2.55
N ILE A 38 16.42 -10.99 1.47
CA ILE A 38 16.98 -12.20 0.87
C ILE A 38 17.52 -11.84 -0.52
N ASP A 39 18.82 -12.05 -0.72
CA ASP A 39 19.43 -11.92 -2.05
C ASP A 39 19.10 -13.17 -2.87
N ILE A 40 18.32 -13.02 -3.94
CA ILE A 40 17.96 -14.11 -4.85
C ILE A 40 19.20 -14.76 -5.46
N ARG A 41 20.28 -13.98 -5.67
CA ARG A 41 21.56 -14.48 -6.22
C ARG A 41 22.23 -15.53 -5.34
N ASP A 42 21.93 -15.60 -4.04
CA ASP A 42 22.52 -16.58 -3.13
C ASP A 42 22.03 -18.01 -3.43
N PHE A 43 20.97 -18.15 -4.19
CA PHE A 43 20.36 -19.43 -4.58
C PHE A 43 20.76 -19.89 -5.99
N ALA A 44 21.54 -19.08 -6.73
CA ALA A 44 22.10 -19.50 -8.00
C ALA A 44 23.26 -20.46 -7.79
N THR A 45 23.28 -21.57 -8.50
CA THR A 45 24.29 -22.63 -8.36
C THR A 45 25.47 -22.50 -9.35
N ASP A 46 25.33 -21.63 -10.36
CA ASP A 46 26.39 -21.39 -11.31
C ASP A 46 27.43 -20.38 -10.79
N ARG A 47 28.62 -20.43 -11.40
CA ARG A 47 29.79 -19.59 -11.00
C ARG A 47 29.47 -18.07 -11.09
N HIS A 48 28.61 -17.68 -12.00
CA HIS A 48 28.27 -16.27 -12.25
C HIS A 48 27.10 -15.79 -11.40
N ARG A 49 26.47 -16.68 -10.64
CA ARG A 49 25.27 -16.40 -9.82
C ARG A 49 24.14 -15.79 -10.68
N SER A 50 23.94 -16.39 -11.87
CA SER A 50 22.99 -15.90 -12.85
C SER A 50 21.55 -16.12 -12.37
N VAL A 51 20.76 -15.05 -12.34
CA VAL A 51 19.36 -15.08 -11.85
C VAL A 51 18.34 -14.92 -12.97
N ASP A 52 18.80 -14.63 -14.19
CA ASP A 52 17.95 -14.32 -15.34
C ASP A 52 18.46 -15.04 -16.60
N ASP A 53 17.57 -15.19 -17.58
CA ASP A 53 17.87 -15.76 -18.89
C ASP A 53 16.93 -15.19 -19.95
N ALA A 54 17.25 -15.42 -21.23
CA ALA A 54 16.44 -14.97 -22.34
C ALA A 54 15.06 -15.63 -22.37
N PRO A 55 13.99 -14.89 -22.70
CA PRO A 55 12.64 -15.45 -22.73
C PRO A 55 12.47 -16.46 -23.86
N PHE A 56 11.73 -17.55 -23.61
CA PHE A 56 11.27 -18.42 -24.67
C PHE A 56 10.37 -17.66 -25.65
N GLY A 57 10.54 -17.93 -26.93
CA GLY A 57 9.85 -17.20 -28.00
C GLY A 57 10.63 -15.99 -28.51
N GLY A 58 11.75 -15.65 -27.88
CA GLY A 58 12.60 -14.49 -28.26
C GLY A 58 11.98 -13.17 -27.78
N GLY A 59 12.62 -12.08 -28.14
CA GLY A 59 12.24 -10.73 -27.75
C GLY A 59 13.34 -10.02 -26.95
N PRO A 60 13.21 -8.71 -26.71
CA PRO A 60 14.14 -7.97 -25.85
C PRO A 60 13.93 -8.32 -24.38
N GLY A 61 14.96 -8.09 -23.58
CA GLY A 61 14.91 -8.28 -22.14
C GLY A 61 15.24 -9.68 -21.67
N MET A 62 15.13 -9.88 -20.37
CA MET A 62 15.47 -11.12 -19.66
C MET A 62 14.32 -11.46 -18.71
N VAL A 63 14.24 -12.70 -18.23
CA VAL A 63 13.24 -13.17 -17.27
C VAL A 63 13.96 -13.82 -16.10
N LEU A 64 13.47 -13.61 -14.88
CA LEU A 64 14.00 -14.30 -13.69
C LEU A 64 13.85 -15.81 -13.86
N ARG A 65 14.95 -16.51 -13.66
CA ARG A 65 15.04 -17.97 -13.81
C ARG A 65 14.18 -18.68 -12.76
N PRO A 66 13.38 -19.67 -13.17
CA PRO A 66 12.48 -20.38 -12.27
C PRO A 66 13.19 -21.19 -11.20
N ASP A 67 14.29 -21.87 -11.55
CA ASP A 67 15.06 -22.70 -10.63
C ASP A 67 15.67 -21.90 -9.47
N VAL A 68 16.20 -20.72 -9.77
CA VAL A 68 16.82 -19.85 -8.77
C VAL A 68 15.78 -19.19 -7.87
N LEU A 69 14.70 -18.65 -8.48
CA LEU A 69 13.67 -17.98 -7.71
C LEU A 69 12.87 -18.95 -6.84
N ASP A 70 12.54 -20.14 -7.33
CA ASP A 70 11.86 -21.17 -6.55
C ASP A 70 12.69 -21.60 -5.33
N ALA A 71 14.00 -21.82 -5.53
CA ALA A 71 14.92 -22.11 -4.44
C ALA A 71 14.99 -20.95 -3.42
N ALA A 72 14.98 -19.70 -3.87
CA ALA A 72 14.96 -18.53 -3.01
C ALA A 72 13.65 -18.44 -2.20
N ILE A 73 12.51 -18.70 -2.80
CA ILE A 73 11.20 -18.74 -2.14
C ILE A 73 11.18 -19.84 -1.06
N ALA A 74 11.65 -21.04 -1.38
CA ALA A 74 11.72 -22.14 -0.44
C ALA A 74 12.66 -21.87 0.73
N GLY A 75 13.80 -21.21 0.48
CA GLY A 75 14.80 -20.88 1.49
C GLY A 75 14.52 -19.64 2.32
N ALA A 76 13.65 -18.75 1.85
CA ALA A 76 13.44 -17.44 2.45
C ALA A 76 12.73 -17.48 3.82
N GLY A 77 12.00 -18.54 4.13
CA GLY A 77 11.16 -18.56 5.34
C GLY A 77 10.08 -17.48 5.30
N GLY A 78 9.79 -16.90 6.48
CA GLY A 78 8.79 -15.84 6.62
C GLY A 78 7.37 -16.37 6.71
N THR A 79 6.43 -15.44 6.98
CA THR A 79 5.01 -15.75 7.20
C THR A 79 4.14 -14.80 6.39
N GLY A 80 2.92 -15.21 6.12
CA GLY A 80 1.96 -14.43 5.33
C GLY A 80 2.01 -14.75 3.83
N PRO A 81 1.19 -14.05 3.04
CA PRO A 81 1.09 -14.27 1.60
C PRO A 81 2.41 -13.99 0.88
N LEU A 82 2.66 -14.72 -0.20
CA LEU A 82 3.75 -14.48 -1.13
C LEU A 82 3.24 -13.60 -2.26
N ILE A 83 3.79 -12.40 -2.39
CA ILE A 83 3.29 -11.36 -3.30
C ILE A 83 4.39 -10.98 -4.28
N ASN A 84 4.10 -11.00 -5.58
CA ASN A 84 4.88 -10.36 -6.62
C ASN A 84 4.32 -8.97 -6.92
N LEU A 85 5.16 -7.95 -6.85
CA LEU A 85 4.78 -6.58 -7.16
C LEU A 85 4.96 -6.32 -8.66
N SER A 86 3.85 -6.34 -9.38
CA SER A 86 3.80 -6.37 -10.84
C SER A 86 2.68 -5.48 -11.38
N PRO A 87 2.88 -4.75 -12.51
CA PRO A 87 1.78 -4.02 -13.16
C PRO A 87 0.62 -4.91 -13.61
N ARG A 88 0.83 -6.22 -13.78
CA ARG A 88 -0.20 -7.21 -14.14
C ARG A 88 -1.12 -7.57 -12.98
N GLY A 89 -0.73 -7.21 -11.75
CA GLY A 89 -1.43 -7.57 -10.53
C GLY A 89 -2.74 -6.80 -10.32
N ARG A 90 -3.51 -7.26 -9.35
CA ARG A 90 -4.69 -6.52 -8.88
C ARG A 90 -4.24 -5.22 -8.22
N PRO A 91 -4.95 -4.09 -8.45
CA PRO A 91 -4.64 -2.84 -7.78
C PRO A 91 -4.66 -2.96 -6.26
N LEU A 92 -3.60 -2.48 -5.60
CA LEU A 92 -3.54 -2.39 -4.15
C LEU A 92 -4.51 -1.33 -3.66
N ASP A 93 -5.40 -1.71 -2.77
CA ASP A 93 -6.31 -0.79 -2.09
C ASP A 93 -6.13 -0.84 -0.56
N GLN A 94 -6.77 0.10 0.13
CA GLN A 94 -6.67 0.21 1.59
C GLN A 94 -7.28 -1.00 2.31
N ALA A 95 -8.24 -1.70 1.71
CA ALA A 95 -8.80 -2.92 2.29
C ALA A 95 -7.74 -4.03 2.32
N ARG A 96 -7.04 -4.24 1.20
CA ARG A 96 -5.95 -5.22 1.13
C ARG A 96 -4.79 -4.88 2.06
N VAL A 97 -4.44 -3.59 2.17
CA VAL A 97 -3.41 -3.13 3.12
C VAL A 97 -3.81 -3.46 4.57
N ARG A 98 -5.07 -3.25 4.96
CA ARG A 98 -5.57 -3.61 6.30
C ARG A 98 -5.52 -5.11 6.55
N GLU A 99 -5.89 -5.94 5.58
CA GLU A 99 -5.78 -7.40 5.68
C GLU A 99 -4.33 -7.84 5.91
N LEU A 100 -3.39 -7.30 5.14
CA LEU A 100 -1.97 -7.60 5.28
C LEU A 100 -1.42 -7.15 6.64
N ALA A 101 -1.79 -5.95 7.09
CA ALA A 101 -1.38 -5.41 8.39
C ALA A 101 -1.95 -6.20 9.58
N ALA A 102 -3.16 -6.76 9.46
CA ALA A 102 -3.78 -7.61 10.46
C ALA A 102 -3.18 -9.04 10.51
N GLY A 103 -2.47 -9.44 9.45
CA GLY A 103 -1.80 -10.73 9.35
C GLY A 103 -0.45 -10.78 10.06
N PRO A 104 0.28 -11.90 9.93
CA PRO A 104 1.58 -12.08 10.56
C PRO A 104 2.73 -11.34 9.84
N GLY A 105 2.48 -10.86 8.61
CA GLY A 105 3.46 -10.24 7.73
C GLY A 105 3.18 -10.52 6.26
N ALA A 106 4.17 -10.25 5.40
CA ALA A 106 4.12 -10.53 3.97
C ALA A 106 5.51 -10.95 3.44
N ARG A 107 5.52 -11.84 2.45
CA ARG A 107 6.70 -12.20 1.67
C ARG A 107 6.57 -11.52 0.32
N LEU A 108 7.55 -10.70 -0.06
CA LEU A 108 7.48 -9.85 -1.25
C LEU A 108 8.58 -10.24 -2.22
N ILE A 109 8.23 -10.49 -3.48
CA ILE A 109 9.18 -10.69 -4.56
C ILE A 109 9.31 -9.36 -5.31
N CYS A 110 10.53 -8.83 -5.35
CA CYS A 110 10.88 -7.67 -6.14
C CYS A 110 11.42 -8.14 -7.48
N SER A 111 10.54 -8.34 -8.44
CA SER A 111 10.93 -8.72 -9.79
C SER A 111 11.66 -7.59 -10.52
N ARG A 112 12.56 -7.97 -11.41
CA ARG A 112 13.31 -7.12 -12.32
C ARG A 112 13.14 -7.64 -13.73
N PHE A 113 13.78 -6.98 -14.69
CA PHE A 113 13.75 -7.37 -16.10
C PHE A 113 12.31 -7.37 -16.67
N GLU A 114 11.95 -8.38 -17.47
CA GLU A 114 10.59 -8.55 -18.00
C GLU A 114 9.64 -9.27 -17.01
N GLY A 115 10.15 -9.65 -15.83
CA GLY A 115 9.36 -10.28 -14.77
C GLY A 115 9.85 -11.67 -14.38
N ILE A 116 8.90 -12.50 -13.97
CA ILE A 116 9.11 -13.84 -13.40
C ILE A 116 8.56 -14.89 -14.38
N ASP A 117 9.22 -16.04 -14.44
CA ASP A 117 8.70 -17.21 -15.16
C ASP A 117 7.33 -17.62 -14.58
N GLU A 118 6.31 -17.70 -15.43
CA GLU A 118 4.92 -17.95 -15.03
C GLU A 118 4.75 -19.23 -14.21
N ARG A 119 5.56 -20.26 -14.48
CA ARG A 119 5.53 -21.53 -13.76
C ARG A 119 5.85 -21.37 -12.27
N VAL A 120 6.68 -20.40 -11.89
CA VAL A 120 6.98 -20.10 -10.48
C VAL A 120 5.79 -19.44 -9.79
N LEU A 121 5.11 -18.52 -10.48
CA LEU A 121 3.92 -17.85 -9.96
C LEU A 121 2.82 -18.87 -9.66
N GLU A 122 2.57 -19.78 -10.60
CA GLU A 122 1.57 -20.84 -10.46
C GLU A 122 1.93 -21.86 -9.36
N ALA A 123 3.15 -22.41 -9.40
CA ALA A 123 3.60 -23.45 -8.46
C ALA A 123 3.60 -22.96 -7.01
N ASN A 124 3.93 -21.71 -6.77
CA ASN A 124 4.01 -21.12 -5.43
C ASN A 124 2.76 -20.34 -5.02
N GLN A 125 1.70 -20.33 -5.85
CA GLN A 125 0.46 -19.58 -5.61
C GLN A 125 0.74 -18.10 -5.27
N VAL A 126 1.61 -17.47 -6.07
CA VAL A 126 2.04 -16.09 -5.86
C VAL A 126 0.89 -15.13 -6.20
N GLU A 127 0.54 -14.25 -5.27
CA GLU A 127 -0.39 -13.17 -5.51
C GLU A 127 0.32 -12.05 -6.30
N GLU A 128 -0.23 -11.63 -7.43
CA GLU A 128 0.27 -10.45 -8.14
C GLU A 128 -0.50 -9.20 -7.70
N VAL A 129 0.24 -8.17 -7.28
CA VAL A 129 -0.31 -6.89 -6.78
C VAL A 129 0.32 -5.72 -7.53
N SER A 130 -0.52 -4.79 -8.00
CA SER A 130 -0.11 -3.56 -8.68
C SER A 130 -0.31 -2.34 -7.77
N LEU A 131 0.65 -1.41 -7.79
CA LEU A 131 0.48 -0.10 -7.15
C LEU A 131 -0.32 0.89 -8.00
N GLY A 132 -0.53 0.61 -9.29
CA GLY A 132 -1.24 1.49 -10.21
C GLY A 132 -0.81 1.26 -11.66
N ASP A 133 -1.43 2.00 -12.57
CA ASP A 133 -1.26 1.87 -14.02
C ASP A 133 0.02 2.60 -14.50
N PHE A 134 1.16 2.19 -14.00
CA PHE A 134 2.49 2.65 -14.41
C PHE A 134 3.54 1.56 -14.21
N VAL A 135 4.66 1.68 -14.91
CA VAL A 135 5.75 0.70 -14.85
C VAL A 135 6.94 1.28 -14.08
N LEU A 136 7.46 0.50 -13.14
CA LEU A 136 8.70 0.78 -12.41
C LEU A 136 9.84 -0.06 -12.97
N SER A 137 11.08 0.36 -12.74
CA SER A 137 12.28 -0.40 -13.15
C SER A 137 12.52 -1.67 -12.32
N GLY A 138 11.72 -1.89 -11.27
CA GLY A 138 11.79 -3.07 -10.39
C GLY A 138 10.81 -2.99 -9.25
N GLY A 139 10.67 -4.07 -8.51
CA GLY A 139 9.67 -4.21 -7.44
C GLY A 139 10.03 -3.53 -6.12
N GLU A 140 11.29 -3.13 -5.89
CA GLU A 140 11.73 -2.61 -4.59
C GLU A 140 11.02 -1.32 -4.16
N PRO A 141 10.80 -0.30 -5.02
CA PRO A 141 10.02 0.87 -4.64
C PRO A 141 8.57 0.51 -4.28
N ALA A 142 7.99 -0.46 -4.98
CA ALA A 142 6.65 -0.94 -4.70
C ALA A 142 6.58 -1.69 -3.36
N ALA A 143 7.60 -2.52 -3.04
CA ALA A 143 7.72 -3.19 -1.75
C ALA A 143 7.84 -2.19 -0.61
N ILE A 144 8.64 -1.15 -0.76
CA ILE A 144 8.78 -0.08 0.23
C ILE A 144 7.42 0.60 0.49
N ALA A 145 6.68 0.94 -0.57
CA ALA A 145 5.37 1.58 -0.44
C ALA A 145 4.34 0.66 0.25
N LEU A 146 4.28 -0.62 -0.11
CA LEU A 146 3.39 -1.59 0.52
C LEU A 146 3.73 -1.80 2.00
N ILE A 147 5.01 -1.96 2.33
CA ILE A 147 5.46 -2.12 3.71
C ILE A 147 5.11 -0.88 4.53
N ASP A 148 5.38 0.34 4.05
CA ASP A 148 5.02 1.58 4.74
C ASP A 148 3.53 1.67 5.01
N ALA A 149 2.70 1.37 4.00
CA ALA A 149 1.24 1.35 4.12
C ALA A 149 0.75 0.37 5.19
N CYS A 150 1.36 -0.82 5.31
CA CYS A 150 1.03 -1.81 6.33
C CYS A 150 1.54 -1.41 7.72
N VAL A 151 2.81 -1.02 7.81
CA VAL A 151 3.49 -0.73 9.08
C VAL A 151 2.82 0.42 9.83
N ARG A 152 2.38 1.48 9.13
CA ARG A 152 1.69 2.60 9.77
C ARG A 152 0.35 2.22 10.43
N LEU A 153 -0.26 1.09 10.03
CA LEU A 153 -1.49 0.58 10.63
C LEU A 153 -1.25 -0.32 11.85
N LEU A 154 0.00 -0.69 12.12
CA LEU A 154 0.31 -1.54 13.27
C LEU A 154 0.10 -0.79 14.59
N PRO A 155 -0.43 -1.46 15.62
CA PRO A 155 -0.62 -0.84 16.93
C PRO A 155 0.67 -0.22 17.47
N GLY A 156 0.58 1.04 17.92
CA GLY A 156 1.71 1.77 18.51
C GLY A 156 2.67 2.43 17.51
N VAL A 157 2.43 2.34 16.21
CA VAL A 157 3.23 3.04 15.19
C VAL A 157 2.76 4.49 15.01
N VAL A 158 1.45 4.70 14.82
CA VAL A 158 0.82 6.01 14.81
C VAL A 158 0.40 6.38 16.24
N GLY A 159 0.68 7.62 16.67
CA GLY A 159 0.51 8.04 18.07
C GLY A 159 -0.93 8.10 18.55
N ALA A 160 -1.89 8.41 17.67
CA ALA A 160 -3.31 8.44 17.97
C ALA A 160 -4.06 7.56 16.97
N ALA A 161 -4.64 6.47 17.44
CA ALA A 161 -5.37 5.53 16.58
C ALA A 161 -6.58 6.21 15.88
N GLU A 162 -7.20 7.19 16.55
CA GLU A 162 -8.31 7.97 16.02
C GLU A 162 -7.95 8.76 14.74
N THR A 163 -6.66 9.04 14.52
CA THR A 163 -6.21 9.70 13.29
C THR A 163 -6.47 8.82 12.05
N LEU A 164 -6.41 7.50 12.21
CA LEU A 164 -6.65 6.54 11.13
C LEU A 164 -8.14 6.47 10.72
N ASP A 165 -9.05 6.88 11.59
CA ASP A 165 -10.49 6.79 11.35
C ASP A 165 -11.01 7.90 10.41
N GLU A 166 -10.32 9.03 10.32
CA GLU A 166 -10.69 10.17 9.46
C GLU A 166 -9.89 10.24 8.14
N GLU A 167 -9.00 9.27 7.86
CA GLU A 167 -8.15 9.28 6.66
C GLU A 167 -8.92 8.89 5.39
N SER A 168 -8.33 9.25 4.23
CA SER A 168 -8.80 8.82 2.93
C SER A 168 -9.02 7.30 2.87
N PHE A 169 -10.10 6.88 2.22
CA PHE A 169 -10.54 5.49 2.01
C PHE A 169 -11.13 4.77 3.24
N THR A 170 -11.12 5.37 4.42
CA THR A 170 -11.71 4.73 5.62
C THR A 170 -13.21 4.55 5.47
N ASP A 171 -13.92 5.61 5.09
CA ASP A 171 -15.36 5.60 4.82
C ASP A 171 -15.71 5.55 3.31
N GLY A 172 -14.74 5.18 2.46
CA GLY A 172 -14.90 5.20 1.01
C GLY A 172 -14.80 6.60 0.39
N LEU A 173 -14.44 7.62 1.17
CA LEU A 173 -14.24 9.00 0.73
C LEU A 173 -12.77 9.39 0.77
N LEU A 174 -12.42 10.45 0.05
CA LEU A 174 -11.18 11.18 0.26
C LEU A 174 -11.30 12.05 1.51
N GLU A 175 -10.18 12.27 2.19
CA GLU A 175 -10.10 13.16 3.34
C GLU A 175 -10.39 14.61 2.94
N TYR A 176 -10.94 15.38 3.89
CA TYR A 176 -11.22 16.80 3.75
C TYR A 176 -9.92 17.65 3.75
N PRO A 177 -9.95 18.92 3.26
CA PRO A 177 -8.77 19.78 3.24
C PRO A 177 -8.41 20.26 4.65
N HIS A 178 -7.10 20.22 4.95
CA HIS A 178 -6.54 20.66 6.22
C HIS A 178 -6.07 22.12 6.16
N TYR A 179 -6.20 22.81 7.29
CA TYR A 179 -5.72 24.17 7.49
C TYR A 179 -4.92 24.26 8.79
N THR A 180 -3.87 25.09 8.79
CA THR A 180 -3.03 25.36 9.95
C THR A 180 -2.66 26.83 10.01
N ARG A 181 -1.88 27.23 10.99
CA ARG A 181 -1.38 28.60 11.17
C ARG A 181 -0.40 28.99 10.07
N PRO A 182 -0.37 30.28 9.68
CA PRO A 182 -1.18 31.42 10.16
C PRO A 182 -2.62 31.39 9.61
N GLN A 183 -3.60 31.96 10.36
CA GLN A 183 -5.00 32.00 9.95
C GLN A 183 -5.24 32.81 8.66
N LEU A 184 -4.44 33.85 8.43
CA LEU A 184 -4.42 34.61 7.17
C LEU A 184 -3.07 34.40 6.47
N TRP A 185 -3.11 33.90 5.23
CA TRP A 185 -1.93 33.68 4.41
C TRP A 185 -2.18 34.16 2.98
N HIS A 186 -1.41 35.17 2.54
CA HIS A 186 -1.56 35.79 1.20
C HIS A 186 -3.00 36.18 0.84
N GLY A 187 -3.72 36.80 1.77
CA GLY A 187 -5.12 37.22 1.57
C GLY A 187 -6.14 36.10 1.64
N ARG A 188 -5.72 34.84 1.90
CA ARG A 188 -6.60 33.68 2.04
C ARG A 188 -6.78 33.37 3.53
N THR A 189 -8.03 33.26 3.97
CA THR A 189 -8.37 32.92 5.37
C THR A 189 -8.71 31.44 5.53
N VAL A 190 -8.47 30.92 6.72
CA VAL A 190 -9.06 29.63 7.16
C VAL A 190 -10.58 29.79 7.19
N PRO A 191 -11.38 28.79 6.75
CA PRO A 191 -12.84 28.83 6.85
C PRO A 191 -13.33 29.10 8.27
N ASP A 192 -14.26 30.06 8.43
CA ASP A 192 -14.78 30.50 9.73
C ASP A 192 -15.33 29.34 10.58
N THR A 193 -15.93 28.34 9.93
CA THR A 193 -16.43 27.14 10.61
C THR A 193 -15.34 26.42 11.40
N LEU A 194 -14.11 26.37 10.90
CA LEU A 194 -12.99 25.65 11.53
C LEU A 194 -12.43 26.39 12.76
N VAL A 195 -12.69 27.70 12.89
CA VAL A 195 -12.28 28.52 14.03
C VAL A 195 -13.44 28.86 14.99
N SER A 196 -14.63 28.35 14.72
CA SER A 196 -15.85 28.66 15.49
C SER A 196 -15.91 28.02 16.88
N GLY A 197 -15.12 27.00 17.18
CA GLY A 197 -15.23 26.20 18.40
C GLY A 197 -16.42 25.23 18.43
N ASP A 198 -17.31 25.26 17.45
CA ASP A 198 -18.45 24.37 17.33
C ASP A 198 -18.05 23.05 16.68
N HIS A 199 -17.75 22.05 17.48
CA HIS A 199 -17.34 20.71 16.99
C HIS A 199 -18.38 20.03 16.09
N GLY A 200 -19.68 20.30 16.29
CA GLY A 200 -20.75 19.76 15.45
C GLY A 200 -20.69 20.33 14.03
N ARG A 201 -20.57 21.66 13.94
CA ARG A 201 -20.43 22.36 12.66
C ARG A 201 -19.10 21.97 11.95
N VAL A 202 -18.02 21.83 12.71
CA VAL A 202 -16.72 21.39 12.15
C VAL A 202 -16.83 20.00 11.54
N ARG A 203 -17.44 19.02 12.23
CA ARG A 203 -17.65 17.67 11.68
C ARG A 203 -18.51 17.68 10.41
N ALA A 204 -19.62 18.43 10.43
CA ALA A 204 -20.48 18.55 9.25
C ALA A 204 -19.75 19.18 8.05
N TRP A 205 -18.94 20.21 8.29
CA TRP A 205 -18.12 20.86 7.27
C TRP A 205 -17.09 19.87 6.68
N ARG A 206 -16.34 19.15 7.53
CA ARG A 206 -15.36 18.14 7.13
C ARG A 206 -15.99 17.09 6.22
N ARG A 207 -17.16 16.57 6.63
CA ARG A 207 -17.90 15.58 5.85
C ARG A 207 -18.31 16.14 4.48
N ALA A 208 -18.88 17.33 4.42
CA ALA A 208 -19.29 17.96 3.17
C ALA A 208 -18.09 18.20 2.22
N GLN A 209 -16.92 18.57 2.76
CA GLN A 209 -15.69 18.74 1.98
C GLN A 209 -15.15 17.39 1.46
N ALA A 210 -15.17 16.35 2.27
CA ALA A 210 -14.76 15.00 1.85
C ALA A 210 -15.65 14.48 0.71
N GLU A 211 -16.96 14.65 0.80
CA GLU A 211 -17.92 14.27 -0.24
C GLU A 211 -17.70 15.07 -1.52
N LEU A 212 -17.51 16.39 -1.43
CA LEU A 212 -17.22 17.25 -2.57
C LEU A 212 -15.94 16.85 -3.30
N LEU A 213 -14.83 16.71 -2.56
CA LEU A 213 -13.54 16.32 -3.12
C LEU A 213 -13.58 14.93 -3.76
N THR A 214 -14.27 13.99 -3.13
CA THR A 214 -14.40 12.64 -3.68
C THR A 214 -15.17 12.65 -4.99
N ARG A 215 -16.29 13.37 -5.04
CA ARG A 215 -17.08 13.50 -6.26
C ARG A 215 -16.30 14.13 -7.40
N GLU A 216 -15.47 15.15 -7.12
CA GLU A 216 -14.73 15.88 -8.14
C GLU A 216 -13.48 15.13 -8.61
N ARG A 217 -12.74 14.47 -7.70
CA ARG A 217 -11.43 13.90 -7.99
C ARG A 217 -11.42 12.40 -8.20
N ARG A 218 -12.38 11.69 -7.59
CA ARG A 218 -12.49 10.23 -7.64
C ARG A 218 -13.95 9.80 -7.85
N PRO A 219 -14.50 10.04 -9.07
CA PRO A 219 -15.87 9.63 -9.41
C PRO A 219 -16.14 8.15 -9.16
N ASP A 220 -15.14 7.30 -9.37
CA ASP A 220 -15.18 5.86 -9.10
C ASP A 220 -15.44 5.52 -7.63
N LEU A 221 -14.81 6.26 -6.71
CA LEU A 221 -15.06 6.12 -5.26
C LEU A 221 -16.43 6.70 -4.89
N TRP A 222 -16.80 7.83 -5.48
CA TRP A 222 -18.09 8.46 -5.23
C TRP A 222 -19.26 7.56 -5.61
N GLU A 223 -19.20 6.91 -6.76
CA GLU A 223 -20.21 5.93 -7.21
C GLU A 223 -20.34 4.77 -6.23
N ARG A 224 -19.20 4.20 -5.79
CA ARG A 224 -19.18 3.12 -4.78
C ARG A 224 -19.74 3.59 -3.44
N TYR A 225 -19.38 4.79 -3.01
CA TYR A 225 -19.88 5.37 -1.78
C TYR A 225 -21.40 5.57 -1.81
N CYS A 226 -21.94 6.12 -2.90
CA CYS A 226 -23.38 6.28 -3.08
C CYS A 226 -24.12 4.93 -3.13
N ALA A 227 -23.53 3.92 -3.77
CA ALA A 227 -24.12 2.58 -3.85
C ALA A 227 -24.10 1.84 -2.49
N ALA A 228 -23.11 2.10 -1.64
CA ALA A 228 -22.98 1.52 -0.32
C ALA A 228 -23.79 2.25 0.77
N ALA A 229 -24.26 3.48 0.51
CA ALA A 229 -25.11 4.23 1.42
C ALA A 229 -26.56 3.72 1.30
N PRO A 230 -27.07 2.86 2.21
CA PRO A 230 -28.48 2.48 2.15
C PRO A 230 -29.31 3.72 2.47
N GLU A 231 -30.21 4.09 1.54
CA GLU A 231 -31.42 4.93 1.69
C GLU A 231 -31.63 5.69 3.03
N LYS A 232 -30.69 6.54 3.44
CA LYS A 232 -30.98 7.58 4.46
C LYS A 232 -31.56 8.86 3.83
N ALA A 233 -31.78 8.89 2.53
CA ALA A 233 -32.32 10.04 1.80
C ALA A 233 -33.84 9.96 1.53
N GLY A 234 -34.56 9.00 2.07
CA GLY A 234 -35.97 8.72 1.74
C GLY A 234 -37.03 9.10 2.77
N SER A 235 -36.73 9.99 3.76
CA SER A 235 -37.79 10.48 4.67
C SER A 235 -37.98 12.00 4.64
N GLY A 236 -37.89 12.59 3.46
CA GLY A 236 -38.37 13.96 3.20
C GLY A 236 -39.89 13.97 3.11
N ARG A 237 -40.57 14.46 4.15
CA ARG A 237 -41.98 14.72 4.34
C ARG A 237 -42.75 14.96 3.05
N ARG A 238 -43.72 14.07 2.75
CA ARG A 238 -44.89 14.48 1.96
C ARG A 238 -45.64 15.54 2.80
N ILE A 239 -45.54 16.79 2.39
CA ILE A 239 -46.46 17.83 2.87
C ILE A 239 -47.77 17.52 2.14
N GLY A 240 -48.71 16.98 2.91
CA GLY A 240 -50.11 16.80 2.52
C GLY A 240 -50.78 18.15 2.29
N ARG A 241 -51.66 18.15 1.35
CA ARG A 241 -52.56 19.24 0.96
C ARG A 241 -53.28 19.88 2.11
#